data_1eb374d51258280fd89fb24bfda9eebb
#
_entry.id   1eb374d51258280fd89fb24bfda9eebb
#
_cell.length_a   1.000
_cell.length_b   1.000
_cell.length_c   1.000
_cell.angle_alpha   90.00
_cell.angle_beta   90.00
_cell.angle_gamma   90.00
#
_symmetry.space_group_name_H-M   'P 1'
#
loop_
_entity.id
_entity.type
_entity.pdbx_description
1 polymer ?
#
loop_
_entity_poly.entity_id
_entity_poly.type
_entity_poly.pdbx_seq_one_letter_code
_entity_poly.pdbx_strand_id
1 'polypeptide(L)'
;MIPIARSNFARAGKEDVITLIEGDAAQVLEKLEGTYDFIFMDAAKGQYIHYLPHVLRLLPEGGCLVSDNVMQDGDVIRSRFAVERRNRTIHARMREYLYELKHNPLLETAILPLGDGAAISVKRTGDRQSEGYQEERIPAQKDGSQSEQALARQEEQEQHQKTEKEGEKQ
;
A
#
# COMPACT_ATOMS: atom_id res chain seq x y z
N MET A 1 -11.59 2.86 24.18
CA MET A 1 -11.59 1.63 23.36
C MET A 1 -11.12 0.41 24.18
N ILE A 2 -9.93 0.44 24.79
CA ILE A 2 -9.34 -0.70 25.56
C ILE A 2 -10.27 -1.29 26.63
N PRO A 3 -10.90 -0.50 27.54
CA PRO A 3 -11.81 -1.08 28.53
C PRO A 3 -13.00 -1.83 27.92
N ILE A 4 -13.51 -1.34 26.79
CA ILE A 4 -14.61 -1.99 26.07
C ILE A 4 -14.17 -3.33 25.48
N ALA A 5 -12.96 -3.39 24.89
CA ALA A 5 -12.40 -4.63 24.37
C ALA A 5 -12.25 -5.68 25.48
N ARG A 6 -11.64 -5.32 26.61
CA ARG A 6 -11.50 -6.22 27.77
C ARG A 6 -12.85 -6.73 28.26
N SER A 7 -13.85 -5.84 28.42
CA SER A 7 -15.21 -6.21 28.81
C SER A 7 -15.86 -7.17 27.81
N ASN A 8 -15.61 -7.00 26.52
CA ASN A 8 -16.14 -7.90 25.49
C ASN A 8 -15.47 -9.27 25.53
N PHE A 9 -14.16 -9.35 25.78
CA PHE A 9 -13.45 -10.62 25.93
C PHE A 9 -13.95 -11.40 27.14
N ALA A 10 -14.11 -10.73 28.29
CA ALA A 10 -14.67 -11.31 29.50
C ALA A 10 -16.09 -11.86 29.26
N ARG A 11 -16.95 -11.03 28.63
CA ARG A 11 -18.32 -11.43 28.32
C ARG A 11 -18.39 -12.63 27.35
N ALA A 12 -17.40 -12.75 26.45
CA ALA A 12 -17.30 -13.88 25.52
C ALA A 12 -16.60 -15.11 26.13
N GLY A 13 -16.08 -15.02 27.37
CA GLY A 13 -15.29 -16.09 27.99
C GLY A 13 -14.03 -16.44 27.20
N LYS A 14 -13.33 -15.43 26.67
CA LYS A 14 -12.15 -15.58 25.80
C LYS A 14 -10.90 -14.89 26.33
N GLU A 15 -10.89 -14.53 27.60
CA GLU A 15 -9.75 -13.82 28.24
C GLU A 15 -8.49 -14.69 28.30
N ASP A 16 -8.62 -15.99 28.31
CA ASP A 16 -7.54 -16.97 28.32
C ASP A 16 -6.88 -17.20 26.95
N VAL A 17 -7.60 -16.86 25.85
CA VAL A 17 -7.12 -17.07 24.48
C VAL A 17 -6.84 -15.77 23.72
N ILE A 18 -7.27 -14.63 24.24
CA ILE A 18 -7.04 -13.32 23.60
C ILE A 18 -6.07 -12.49 24.45
N THR A 19 -4.92 -12.18 23.89
CA THR A 19 -3.95 -11.26 24.50
C THR A 19 -4.10 -9.88 23.91
N LEU A 20 -4.48 -8.89 24.75
CA LEU A 20 -4.53 -7.48 24.37
C LEU A 20 -3.25 -6.78 24.80
N ILE A 21 -2.46 -6.32 23.83
CA ILE A 21 -1.23 -5.55 24.09
C ILE A 21 -1.56 -4.06 23.92
N GLU A 22 -1.36 -3.30 24.97
CA GLU A 22 -1.60 -1.86 24.98
C GLU A 22 -0.32 -1.10 24.65
N GLY A 23 -0.40 -0.13 23.73
CA GLY A 23 0.76 0.69 23.37
C GLY A 23 0.69 1.23 21.95
N ASP A 24 1.72 1.93 21.55
CA ASP A 24 1.96 2.32 20.16
C ASP A 24 2.36 1.08 19.34
N ALA A 25 1.65 0.85 18.24
CA ALA A 25 1.82 -0.37 17.45
C ALA A 25 3.25 -0.52 16.88
N ALA A 26 3.92 0.57 16.52
CA ALA A 26 5.29 0.50 16.02
C ALA A 26 6.25 0.00 17.12
N GLN A 27 6.12 0.55 18.33
CA GLN A 27 6.95 0.16 19.46
C GLN A 27 6.66 -1.26 19.96
N VAL A 28 5.39 -1.66 19.89
CA VAL A 28 4.97 -3.03 20.24
C VAL A 28 5.53 -4.02 19.23
N LEU A 29 5.36 -3.78 17.94
CA LEU A 29 5.84 -4.66 16.88
C LEU A 29 7.37 -4.81 16.90
N GLU A 30 8.12 -3.75 17.23
CA GLU A 30 9.56 -3.80 17.35
C GLU A 30 10.03 -4.82 18.41
N LYS A 31 9.31 -4.89 19.53
CA LYS A 31 9.64 -5.72 20.70
C LYS A 31 8.94 -7.06 20.74
N LEU A 32 7.89 -7.23 19.91
CA LEU A 32 7.12 -8.46 19.90
C LEU A 32 7.97 -9.62 19.39
N GLU A 33 7.98 -10.71 20.13
CA GLU A 33 8.74 -11.93 19.83
C GLU A 33 7.82 -13.09 19.42
N GLY A 34 8.42 -14.17 18.92
CA GLY A 34 7.71 -15.36 18.47
C GLY A 34 7.32 -15.30 17.01
N THR A 35 6.46 -16.25 16.61
CA THR A 35 5.95 -16.38 15.25
C THR A 35 4.44 -16.47 15.25
N TYR A 36 3.81 -15.94 14.20
CA TYR A 36 2.36 -15.93 14.01
C TYR A 36 2.05 -16.43 12.60
N ASP A 37 1.36 -17.55 12.49
CA ASP A 37 1.02 -18.17 11.20
C ASP A 37 0.04 -17.32 10.38
N PHE A 38 -0.71 -16.46 11.05
CA PHE A 38 -1.66 -15.54 10.45
C PHE A 38 -1.55 -14.17 11.09
N ILE A 39 -1.36 -13.14 10.26
CA ILE A 39 -1.35 -11.73 10.69
C ILE A 39 -2.41 -10.98 9.87
N PHE A 40 -3.34 -10.34 10.56
CA PHE A 40 -4.30 -9.42 9.96
C PHE A 40 -3.92 -7.98 10.29
N MET A 41 -3.64 -7.19 9.26
CA MET A 41 -3.23 -5.78 9.42
C MET A 41 -4.36 -4.86 9.00
N ASP A 42 -5.01 -4.24 9.99
CA ASP A 42 -5.98 -3.16 9.85
C ASP A 42 -5.60 -2.01 10.79
N ALA A 43 -4.66 -1.20 10.35
CA ALA A 43 -4.06 -0.11 11.11
C ALA A 43 -4.11 1.21 10.34
N ALA A 44 -3.42 2.24 10.83
CA ALA A 44 -3.25 3.49 10.10
C ALA A 44 -2.50 3.26 8.77
N LYS A 45 -3.15 3.50 7.64
CA LYS A 45 -2.67 3.13 6.29
C LYS A 45 -1.28 3.68 5.95
N GLY A 46 -0.97 4.89 6.42
CA GLY A 46 0.37 5.47 6.25
C GLY A 46 1.48 4.79 7.06
N GLN A 47 1.16 3.82 7.91
CA GLN A 47 2.14 3.08 8.71
C GLN A 47 2.44 1.67 8.18
N TYR A 48 1.64 1.14 7.26
CA TYR A 48 1.79 -0.22 6.73
C TYR A 48 3.19 -0.53 6.23
N ILE A 49 3.78 0.38 5.47
CA ILE A 49 5.15 0.23 4.95
C ILE A 49 6.19 0.14 6.09
N HIS A 50 5.98 0.86 7.19
CA HIS A 50 6.88 0.83 8.36
C HIS A 50 6.67 -0.42 9.22
N TYR A 51 5.47 -0.99 9.25
CA TYR A 51 5.18 -2.23 9.97
C TYR A 51 5.67 -3.48 9.24
N LEU A 52 5.77 -3.43 7.92
CA LEU A 52 6.10 -4.58 7.08
C LEU A 52 7.37 -5.32 7.49
N PRO A 53 8.51 -4.68 7.79
CA PRO A 53 9.72 -5.40 8.23
C PRO A 53 9.50 -6.19 9.52
N HIS A 54 8.78 -5.63 10.48
CA HIS A 54 8.46 -6.32 11.74
C HIS A 54 7.50 -7.48 11.52
N VAL A 55 6.48 -7.30 10.68
CA VAL A 55 5.53 -8.34 10.29
C VAL A 55 6.26 -9.50 9.60
N LEU A 56 7.17 -9.22 8.66
CA LEU A 56 7.95 -10.26 7.99
C LEU A 56 8.85 -11.05 8.95
N ARG A 57 9.38 -10.41 9.99
CA ARG A 57 10.14 -11.07 11.05
C ARG A 57 9.27 -12.03 11.88
N LEU A 58 8.04 -11.63 12.17
CA LEU A 58 7.09 -12.38 12.98
C LEU A 58 6.36 -13.49 12.18
N LEU A 59 6.35 -13.40 10.86
CA LEU A 59 5.65 -14.34 9.98
C LEU A 59 6.60 -15.52 9.65
N PRO A 60 6.25 -16.78 9.99
CA PRO A 60 7.04 -17.94 9.60
C PRO A 60 6.88 -18.26 8.11
N GLU A 61 7.70 -19.15 7.58
CA GLU A 61 7.51 -19.71 6.24
C GLU A 61 6.12 -20.38 6.14
N GLY A 62 5.41 -20.12 5.04
CA GLY A 62 4.02 -20.55 4.87
C GLY A 62 2.99 -19.71 5.62
N GLY A 63 3.43 -18.81 6.50
CA GLY A 63 2.55 -17.87 7.21
C GLY A 63 1.87 -16.88 6.27
N CYS A 64 0.67 -16.43 6.64
CA CYS A 64 -0.18 -15.57 5.83
C CYS A 64 -0.38 -14.19 6.46
N LEU A 65 -0.08 -13.14 5.70
CA LEU A 65 -0.40 -11.75 6.01
C LEU A 65 -1.61 -11.31 5.18
N VAL A 66 -2.65 -10.82 5.84
CA VAL A 66 -3.78 -10.15 5.18
C VAL A 66 -3.76 -8.67 5.57
N SER A 67 -3.75 -7.79 4.58
CA SER A 67 -3.79 -6.34 4.78
C SER A 67 -5.08 -5.77 4.22
N ASP A 68 -5.84 -5.09 5.07
CA ASP A 68 -7.16 -4.55 4.72
C ASP A 68 -7.08 -3.12 4.18
N ASN A 69 -8.11 -2.73 3.39
CA ASN A 69 -8.31 -1.41 2.80
C ASN A 69 -7.09 -0.88 2.03
N VAL A 70 -6.45 -1.72 1.24
CA VAL A 70 -5.22 -1.35 0.52
C VAL A 70 -5.47 -0.52 -0.73
N MET A 71 -6.71 -0.44 -1.22
CA MET A 71 -7.07 0.33 -2.43
C MET A 71 -7.56 1.76 -2.13
N GLN A 72 -7.91 2.07 -0.88
CA GLN A 72 -8.29 3.42 -0.44
C GLN A 72 -9.37 4.06 -1.34
N ASP A 73 -10.56 3.46 -1.40
CA ASP A 73 -11.65 3.91 -2.28
C ASP A 73 -11.23 4.07 -3.76
N GLY A 74 -10.24 3.29 -4.18
CA GLY A 74 -9.66 3.35 -5.53
C GLY A 74 -8.62 4.46 -5.74
N ASP A 75 -8.28 5.26 -4.72
CA ASP A 75 -7.27 6.31 -4.83
C ASP A 75 -5.90 5.75 -5.23
N VAL A 76 -5.54 4.54 -4.78
CA VAL A 76 -4.24 3.91 -5.07
C VAL A 76 -3.97 3.75 -6.56
N ILE A 77 -5.00 3.50 -7.38
CA ILE A 77 -4.87 3.36 -8.83
C ILE A 77 -4.89 4.69 -9.58
N ARG A 78 -5.25 5.79 -8.92
CA ARG A 78 -5.31 7.13 -9.52
C ARG A 78 -3.94 7.78 -9.58
N SER A 79 -3.79 8.75 -10.48
CA SER A 79 -2.64 9.63 -10.48
C SER A 79 -2.54 10.40 -9.15
N ARG A 80 -1.31 10.63 -8.66
CA ARG A 80 -1.06 11.47 -7.47
C ARG A 80 -1.73 12.86 -7.56
N PHE A 81 -1.88 13.40 -8.76
CA PHE A 81 -2.49 14.70 -8.97
C PHE A 81 -4.01 14.68 -8.85
N ALA A 82 -4.64 13.52 -9.08
CA ALA A 82 -6.09 13.33 -8.92
C ALA A 82 -6.50 13.09 -7.46
N VAL A 83 -5.53 12.83 -6.56
CA VAL A 83 -5.77 12.60 -5.15
C VAL A 83 -5.70 13.93 -4.38
N GLU A 84 -6.63 14.15 -3.45
CA GLU A 84 -6.63 15.32 -2.58
C GLU A 84 -5.28 15.53 -1.89
N ARG A 85 -4.82 16.79 -1.84
CA ARG A 85 -3.49 17.15 -1.31
C ARG A 85 -3.20 16.56 0.06
N ARG A 86 -4.21 16.53 0.95
CA ARG A 86 -4.09 15.97 2.31
C ARG A 86 -3.82 14.46 2.31
N ASN A 87 -4.29 13.73 1.29
CA ASN A 87 -4.19 12.27 1.20
C ASN A 87 -2.95 11.80 0.43
N ARG A 88 -2.21 12.70 -0.23
CA ARG A 88 -1.08 12.35 -1.11
C ARG A 88 0.05 11.59 -0.43
N THR A 89 0.31 11.87 0.85
CA THR A 89 1.33 11.14 1.62
C THR A 89 0.90 9.71 1.90
N ILE A 90 -0.36 9.51 2.29
CA ILE A 90 -0.92 8.18 2.54
C ILE A 90 -0.98 7.39 1.23
N HIS A 91 -1.45 8.00 0.15
CA HIS A 91 -1.46 7.43 -1.19
C HIS A 91 -0.06 6.97 -1.64
N ALA A 92 0.97 7.81 -1.49
CA ALA A 92 2.34 7.44 -1.86
C ALA A 92 2.85 6.25 -1.04
N ARG A 93 2.66 6.27 0.29
CA ARG A 93 3.08 5.18 1.18
C ARG A 93 2.33 3.87 0.92
N MET A 94 1.05 3.94 0.58
CA MET A 94 0.28 2.74 0.26
C MET A 94 0.72 2.14 -1.08
N ARG A 95 1.04 2.95 -2.09
CA ARG A 95 1.62 2.46 -3.34
C ARG A 95 2.99 1.82 -3.14
N GLU A 96 3.84 2.42 -2.31
CA GLU A 96 5.13 1.85 -1.89
C GLU A 96 4.92 0.51 -1.18
N TYR A 97 3.98 0.45 -0.24
CA TYR A 97 3.64 -0.79 0.46
C TYR A 97 3.19 -1.91 -0.49
N LEU A 98 2.27 -1.62 -1.41
CA LEU A 98 1.81 -2.59 -2.40
C LEU A 98 2.93 -3.01 -3.36
N TYR A 99 3.80 -2.09 -3.73
CA TYR A 99 4.99 -2.39 -4.52
C TYR A 99 5.91 -3.36 -3.78
N GLU A 100 6.23 -3.08 -2.52
CA GLU A 100 7.03 -3.96 -1.68
C GLU A 100 6.41 -5.36 -1.52
N LEU A 101 5.12 -5.46 -1.26
CA LEU A 101 4.44 -6.75 -1.17
C LEU A 101 4.57 -7.58 -2.46
N LYS A 102 4.48 -6.93 -3.62
CA LYS A 102 4.54 -7.60 -4.94
C LYS A 102 5.94 -7.99 -5.36
N HIS A 103 6.96 -7.22 -4.96
CA HIS A 103 8.34 -7.40 -5.40
C HIS A 103 9.24 -8.02 -4.33
N ASN A 104 8.74 -8.22 -3.11
CA ASN A 104 9.50 -8.87 -2.04
C ASN A 104 9.75 -10.35 -2.38
N PRO A 105 11.00 -10.79 -2.49
CA PRO A 105 11.32 -12.18 -2.84
C PRO A 105 10.83 -13.20 -1.81
N LEU A 106 10.58 -12.76 -0.58
CA LEU A 106 10.06 -13.61 0.50
C LEU A 106 8.55 -13.80 0.44
N LEU A 107 7.83 -13.07 -0.41
CA LEU A 107 6.37 -13.08 -0.43
C LEU A 107 5.82 -13.57 -1.77
N GLU A 108 4.67 -14.22 -1.69
CA GLU A 108 3.76 -14.41 -2.82
C GLU A 108 2.47 -13.66 -2.50
N THR A 109 2.15 -12.64 -3.30
CA THR A 109 1.07 -11.69 -2.97
C THR A 109 0.01 -11.63 -4.06
N ALA A 110 -1.25 -11.76 -3.65
CA ALA A 110 -2.44 -11.44 -4.44
C ALA A 110 -3.13 -10.19 -3.88
N ILE A 111 -3.54 -9.28 -4.76
CA ILE A 111 -4.35 -8.11 -4.40
C ILE A 111 -5.76 -8.35 -4.91
N LEU A 112 -6.73 -8.36 -4.00
CA LEU A 112 -8.13 -8.63 -4.29
C LEU A 112 -8.94 -7.33 -4.21
N PRO A 113 -9.63 -6.94 -5.29
CA PRO A 113 -10.48 -5.74 -5.29
C PRO A 113 -11.86 -6.02 -4.66
N LEU A 114 -11.87 -6.52 -3.43
CA LEU A 114 -13.06 -6.76 -2.63
C LEU A 114 -13.25 -5.63 -1.63
N GLY A 115 -14.40 -4.96 -1.66
CA GLY A 115 -14.62 -3.76 -0.85
C GLY A 115 -13.58 -2.69 -1.16
N ASP A 116 -12.87 -2.21 -0.14
CA ASP A 116 -11.77 -1.24 -0.28
C ASP A 116 -10.39 -1.92 -0.50
N GLY A 117 -10.42 -3.13 -1.03
CA GLY A 117 -9.25 -3.92 -1.42
C GLY A 117 -8.56 -4.62 -0.26
N ALA A 118 -8.20 -5.88 -0.48
CA ALA A 118 -7.38 -6.67 0.43
C ALA A 118 -6.13 -7.19 -0.27
N ALA A 119 -4.97 -7.14 0.40
CA ALA A 119 -3.78 -7.82 -0.05
C ALA A 119 -3.56 -9.07 0.80
N ILE A 120 -3.38 -10.22 0.15
CA ILE A 120 -3.05 -11.49 0.79
C ILE A 120 -1.63 -11.86 0.37
N SER A 121 -0.74 -12.00 1.34
CA SER A 121 0.67 -12.33 1.13
C SER A 121 1.04 -13.57 1.92
N VAL A 122 1.60 -14.57 1.27
CA VAL A 122 2.11 -15.78 1.92
C VAL A 122 3.64 -15.73 1.90
N LYS A 123 4.28 -15.98 3.05
CA LYS A 123 5.73 -16.05 3.11
C LYS A 123 6.21 -17.36 2.49
N ARG A 124 7.07 -17.24 1.49
CA ARG A 124 7.59 -18.38 0.73
C ARG A 124 8.40 -19.32 1.63
N THR A 125 8.31 -20.60 1.34
CA THR A 125 9.18 -21.62 1.92
C THR A 125 10.48 -21.69 1.12
N GLY A 126 11.62 -21.90 1.79
CA GLY A 126 12.95 -21.82 1.20
C GLY A 126 13.27 -22.81 0.05
N ASP A 127 12.42 -23.79 -0.23
CA ASP A 127 12.64 -24.82 -1.26
C ASP A 127 12.21 -24.45 -2.69
N ARG A 128 11.61 -23.30 -2.90
CA ARG A 128 11.37 -22.79 -4.25
C ARG A 128 12.44 -21.78 -4.64
N GLN A 129 13.66 -22.26 -4.88
CA GLN A 129 14.59 -21.56 -5.75
C GLN A 129 13.89 -21.38 -7.11
N SER A 130 13.58 -20.15 -7.40
CA SER A 130 13.25 -19.53 -8.68
C SER A 130 13.35 -20.49 -9.90
N GLU A 131 12.32 -21.27 -10.20
CA GLU A 131 12.06 -21.62 -11.58
C GLU A 131 11.46 -20.36 -12.23
N GLY A 132 12.35 -19.64 -12.87
CA GLY A 132 12.23 -18.72 -13.97
C GLY A 132 10.85 -18.12 -14.28
N TYR A 133 10.37 -17.15 -13.51
CA TYR A 133 9.70 -16.02 -14.14
C TYR A 133 10.81 -15.10 -14.66
N GLN A 134 11.19 -15.26 -15.92
CA GLN A 134 11.84 -14.20 -16.65
C GLN A 134 10.79 -13.09 -16.75
N GLU A 135 10.88 -12.10 -15.86
CA GLU A 135 10.23 -10.82 -16.07
C GLU A 135 10.71 -10.30 -17.43
N GLU A 136 9.83 -10.31 -18.44
CA GLU A 136 9.95 -9.35 -19.51
C GLU A 136 9.97 -7.98 -18.83
N ARG A 137 11.14 -7.41 -18.70
CA ARG A 137 11.33 -6.02 -18.29
C ARG A 137 10.50 -5.18 -19.24
N ILE A 138 9.31 -4.80 -18.83
CA ILE A 138 8.61 -3.68 -19.46
C ILE A 138 9.60 -2.52 -19.31
N PRO A 139 10.15 -1.99 -20.44
CA PRO A 139 11.10 -0.89 -20.34
C PRO A 139 10.43 0.22 -19.56
N ALA A 140 11.09 0.70 -18.52
CA ALA A 140 10.61 1.81 -17.71
C ALA A 140 10.12 2.89 -18.68
N GLN A 141 8.83 3.16 -18.68
CA GLN A 141 8.28 4.28 -19.41
C GLN A 141 9.06 5.50 -18.93
N LYS A 142 9.88 6.05 -19.81
CA LYS A 142 10.57 7.30 -19.58
C LYS A 142 9.52 8.28 -19.08
N ASP A 143 9.81 8.80 -17.90
CA ASP A 143 9.06 9.79 -17.17
C ASP A 143 8.24 10.68 -18.12
N GLY A 144 6.91 10.61 -18.04
CA GLY A 144 6.01 11.38 -18.89
C GLY A 144 6.09 12.91 -18.73
N SER A 145 7.05 13.38 -17.91
CA SER A 145 7.30 14.79 -17.65
C SER A 145 7.72 15.58 -18.88
N GLN A 146 8.38 14.95 -19.86
CA GLN A 146 8.79 15.66 -21.09
C GLN A 146 7.67 15.76 -22.13
N SER A 147 6.77 14.78 -22.18
CA SER A 147 5.61 14.85 -23.08
C SER A 147 4.51 15.77 -22.55
N GLU A 148 4.28 15.82 -21.23
CA GLU A 148 3.33 16.76 -20.63
C GLU A 148 3.81 18.21 -20.73
N GLN A 149 5.10 18.48 -20.57
CA GLN A 149 5.65 19.82 -20.77
C GLN A 149 5.62 20.26 -22.24
N ALA A 150 5.73 19.33 -23.19
CA ALA A 150 5.60 19.63 -24.60
C ALA A 150 4.15 19.95 -24.99
N LEU A 151 3.16 19.22 -24.45
CA LEU A 151 1.74 19.51 -24.65
C LEU A 151 1.33 20.87 -24.05
N ALA A 152 1.76 21.14 -22.82
CA ALA A 152 1.46 22.43 -22.16
C ALA A 152 2.02 23.63 -22.94
N ARG A 153 3.21 23.50 -23.53
CA ARG A 153 3.79 24.55 -24.39
C ARG A 153 3.05 24.73 -25.72
N GLN A 154 2.50 23.65 -26.28
CA GLN A 154 1.66 23.75 -27.47
C GLN A 154 0.34 24.45 -27.19
N GLU A 155 -0.32 24.15 -26.09
CA GLU A 155 -1.56 24.80 -25.67
C GLU A 155 -1.37 26.32 -25.39
N GLU A 156 -0.26 26.72 -24.75
CA GLU A 156 0.08 28.13 -24.53
C GLU A 156 0.34 28.88 -25.86
N GLN A 157 0.99 28.24 -26.83
CA GLN A 157 1.25 28.82 -28.14
C GLN A 157 -0.03 28.97 -28.97
N GLU A 158 -0.94 28.04 -28.91
CA GLU A 158 -2.24 28.12 -29.59
C GLU A 158 -3.14 29.22 -28.98
N GLN A 159 -3.11 29.39 -27.66
CA GLN A 159 -3.84 30.47 -26.99
C GLN A 159 -3.27 31.83 -27.34
N HIS A 160 -1.96 31.97 -27.45
CA HIS A 160 -1.32 33.23 -27.81
C HIS A 160 -1.63 33.63 -29.26
N GLN A 161 -1.63 32.68 -30.19
CA GLN A 161 -2.01 32.94 -31.60
C GLN A 161 -3.49 33.28 -31.80
N LYS A 162 -4.36 32.77 -30.92
CA LYS A 162 -5.78 33.15 -30.94
C LYS A 162 -6.00 34.56 -30.47
N THR A 163 -5.33 35.00 -29.43
CA THR A 163 -5.43 36.35 -28.89
C THR A 163 -4.86 37.41 -29.86
N GLU A 164 -3.77 37.09 -30.58
CA GLU A 164 -3.24 38.02 -31.62
C GLU A 164 -4.18 38.18 -32.80
N LYS A 165 -4.83 37.10 -33.26
CA LYS A 165 -5.79 37.16 -34.38
C LYS A 165 -7.11 37.88 -34.04
N GLU A 166 -7.47 37.93 -32.77
CA GLU A 166 -8.65 38.68 -32.30
C GLU A 166 -8.35 40.18 -32.11
N GLY A 167 -7.08 40.52 -31.79
CA GLY A 167 -6.63 41.91 -31.67
C GLY A 167 -6.45 42.65 -33.01
N GLU A 168 -6.21 41.95 -34.12
CA GLU A 168 -6.07 42.57 -35.47
C GLU A 168 -7.42 42.84 -36.18
N LYS A 169 -8.55 42.50 -35.57
CA LYS A 169 -9.89 42.72 -36.13
C LYS A 169 -10.68 43.85 -35.50
N GLN A 170 -10.06 44.65 -34.64
CA GLN A 170 -10.60 45.92 -34.14
C GLN A 170 -9.82 47.10 -34.70
#